data_454b9ff09ce3783ac837ee9cba633d70
#
_entry.id   454b9ff09ce3783ac837ee9cba633d70
#
_cell.length_a   1.000
_cell.length_b   1.000
_cell.length_c   1.000
_cell.angle_alpha   90.00
_cell.angle_beta   90.00
_cell.angle_gamma   90.00
#
_symmetry.space_group_name_H-M   'P 1'
#
loop_
_entity.id
_entity.type
_entity.pdbx_description
1 polymer ?
#
loop_
_entity_poly.entity_id
_entity_poly.type
_entity_poly.pdbx_seq_one_letter_code
_entity_poly.pdbx_strand_id
1 'polypeptide(L)'
;RDRDQGGQAETIECDLSKVTDVETLIHRAETLFRVKVTGLVNNASRYSYDDVNTIEVEEFSGHMIVNAYSPLILSRELHKTGDGWVVNILDFKIKSPNSDFLSYTLSKFSLASITDILARELAPKLRINAVAPGHTLTSDFLDDDKLESVNSAAPLGFGPSPEDVANAVLYLAKAKSVTGQTIYVDGGERFRQQIRDPAFNGDQG
;
A
#
# COMPACT_ATOMS: atom_id res chain seq x y z
N ARG A 1 15.81 14.49 -0.20
CA ARG A 1 15.53 15.02 -1.55
C ARG A 1 14.58 16.22 -1.53
N ASP A 2 13.49 16.20 -0.74
CA ASP A 2 12.51 17.30 -0.71
C ASP A 2 13.07 18.62 -0.15
N ARG A 3 13.93 18.56 0.86
CA ARG A 3 14.60 19.74 1.41
C ARG A 3 15.53 20.41 0.39
N ASP A 4 16.19 19.63 -0.44
CA ASP A 4 17.12 20.13 -1.48
C ASP A 4 16.39 20.84 -2.62
N GLN A 5 15.06 20.63 -2.74
CA GLN A 5 14.18 21.30 -3.73
C GLN A 5 13.32 22.41 -3.10
N GLY A 6 13.63 22.83 -1.87
CA GLY A 6 12.89 23.88 -1.15
C GLY A 6 11.63 23.40 -0.45
N GLY A 7 11.39 22.09 -0.37
CA GLY A 7 10.32 21.49 0.43
C GLY A 7 10.63 21.45 1.93
N GLN A 8 9.60 21.45 2.76
CA GLN A 8 9.72 21.15 4.18
C GLN A 8 9.36 19.68 4.43
N ALA A 9 10.23 18.94 5.13
CA ALA A 9 10.02 17.55 5.49
C ALA A 9 10.43 17.34 6.95
N GLU A 10 9.55 16.69 7.71
CA GLU A 10 9.77 16.29 9.09
C GLU A 10 9.41 14.82 9.30
N THR A 11 9.93 14.23 10.36
CA THR A 11 9.64 12.85 10.75
C THR A 11 8.85 12.81 12.04
N ILE A 12 7.86 11.93 12.11
CA ILE A 12 7.07 11.67 13.31
C ILE A 12 7.10 10.16 13.54
N GLU A 13 7.67 9.74 14.66
CA GLU A 13 7.63 8.34 15.05
C GLU A 13 6.18 7.91 15.35
N CYS A 14 5.76 6.79 14.76
CA CYS A 14 4.43 6.22 14.94
C CYS A 14 4.48 4.70 14.75
N ASP A 15 4.03 3.98 15.77
CA ASP A 15 3.85 2.53 15.67
C ASP A 15 2.43 2.23 15.16
N LEU A 16 2.33 1.81 13.90
CA LEU A 16 1.04 1.51 13.26
C LEU A 16 0.34 0.29 13.86
N SER A 17 1.00 -0.50 14.69
CA SER A 17 0.35 -1.57 15.46
C SER A 17 -0.40 -1.04 16.71
N LYS A 18 -0.13 0.20 17.10
CA LYS A 18 -0.74 0.84 18.28
C LYS A 18 -1.81 1.84 17.88
N VAL A 19 -3.06 1.51 18.15
CA VAL A 19 -4.22 2.34 17.79
C VAL A 19 -4.09 3.77 18.29
N THR A 20 -3.63 3.97 19.52
CA THR A 20 -3.44 5.30 20.14
C THR A 20 -2.44 6.18 19.37
N ASP A 21 -1.38 5.58 18.83
CA ASP A 21 -0.38 6.29 18.04
C ASP A 21 -0.99 6.72 16.69
N VAL A 22 -1.73 5.81 16.06
CA VAL A 22 -2.39 6.02 14.77
C VAL A 22 -3.46 7.13 14.87
N GLU A 23 -4.30 7.10 15.89
CA GLU A 23 -5.38 8.08 16.10
C GLU A 23 -4.86 9.52 16.28
N THR A 24 -3.64 9.68 16.79
CA THR A 24 -3.05 11.00 17.05
C THR A 24 -2.18 11.53 15.91
N LEU A 25 -1.79 10.68 14.94
CA LEU A 25 -0.77 11.00 13.95
C LEU A 25 -1.12 12.22 13.09
N ILE A 26 -2.34 12.31 12.57
CA ILE A 26 -2.78 13.46 11.75
C ILE A 26 -2.69 14.76 12.54
N HIS A 27 -3.20 14.77 13.76
CA HIS A 27 -3.12 15.95 14.61
C HIS A 27 -1.68 16.34 14.98
N ARG A 28 -0.81 15.37 15.25
CA ARG A 28 0.62 15.60 15.52
C ARG A 28 1.30 16.22 14.31
N ALA A 29 1.00 15.75 13.10
CA ALA A 29 1.52 16.32 11.85
C ALA A 29 1.04 17.76 11.65
N GLU A 30 -0.26 18.05 11.83
CA GLU A 30 -0.82 19.41 11.73
C GLU A 30 -0.17 20.36 12.74
N THR A 31 0.07 19.89 13.96
CA THR A 31 0.74 20.67 15.02
C THR A 31 2.18 20.99 14.65
N LEU A 32 2.92 20.00 14.12
CA LEU A 32 4.31 20.15 13.75
C LEU A 32 4.50 21.14 12.58
N PHE A 33 3.71 20.99 11.54
CA PHE A 33 3.80 21.85 10.33
C PHE A 33 3.00 23.16 10.46
N ARG A 34 2.11 23.27 11.45
CA ARG A 34 1.19 24.41 11.64
C ARG A 34 0.27 24.67 10.43
N VAL A 35 -0.05 23.61 9.69
CA VAL A 35 -0.96 23.64 8.53
C VAL A 35 -1.84 22.39 8.57
N LYS A 36 -2.98 22.46 7.87
CA LYS A 36 -3.86 21.30 7.69
C LYS A 36 -3.21 20.25 6.82
N VAL A 37 -3.34 18.99 7.21
CA VAL A 37 -3.01 17.85 6.35
C VAL A 37 -4.13 17.70 5.32
N THR A 38 -3.79 17.73 4.03
CA THR A 38 -4.74 17.61 2.92
C THR A 38 -4.50 16.37 2.06
N GLY A 39 -3.46 15.62 2.33
CA GLY A 39 -3.12 14.40 1.60
C GLY A 39 -2.51 13.34 2.50
N LEU A 40 -2.88 12.10 2.24
CA LEU A 40 -2.38 10.93 2.97
C LEU A 40 -1.99 9.84 1.99
N VAL A 41 -0.79 9.28 2.15
CA VAL A 41 -0.36 8.06 1.46
C VAL A 41 -0.12 6.98 2.50
N ASN A 42 -0.96 5.95 2.50
CA ASN A 42 -0.78 4.77 3.32
C ASN A 42 0.15 3.80 2.59
N ASN A 43 1.46 3.96 2.79
CA ASN A 43 2.51 3.19 2.14
C ASN A 43 3.12 2.11 3.05
N ALA A 44 3.22 2.37 4.35
CA ALA A 44 3.81 1.43 5.29
C ALA A 44 3.05 0.09 5.30
N SER A 45 3.78 -1.00 5.38
CA SER A 45 3.21 -2.35 5.31
C SER A 45 4.02 -3.31 6.17
N ARG A 46 3.32 -4.18 6.92
CA ARG A 46 3.90 -5.40 7.47
C ARG A 46 3.94 -6.44 6.36
N TYR A 47 5.07 -7.13 6.21
CA TYR A 47 5.27 -8.16 5.21
C TYR A 47 6.12 -9.28 5.81
N SER A 48 5.53 -10.43 6.05
CA SER A 48 6.17 -11.65 6.53
C SER A 48 5.49 -12.86 5.91
N TYR A 49 6.24 -13.96 5.79
CA TYR A 49 5.74 -15.18 5.16
C TYR A 49 4.87 -15.97 6.12
N ASP A 50 3.73 -16.41 5.63
CA ASP A 50 2.92 -17.50 6.16
C ASP A 50 2.11 -18.16 5.04
N ASP A 51 1.59 -19.35 5.33
CA ASP A 51 0.66 -20.10 4.49
C ASP A 51 -0.44 -20.72 5.35
N VAL A 52 -1.33 -21.51 4.74
CA VAL A 52 -2.45 -22.16 5.45
C VAL A 52 -2.02 -23.12 6.56
N ASN A 53 -0.78 -23.63 6.52
CA ASN A 53 -0.25 -24.56 7.51
C ASN A 53 0.53 -23.87 8.62
N THR A 54 1.03 -22.66 8.37
CA THR A 54 1.94 -21.93 9.28
C THR A 54 1.31 -20.67 9.86
N ILE A 55 0.10 -20.32 9.45
CA ILE A 55 -0.60 -19.12 9.91
C ILE A 55 -0.82 -19.14 11.44
N GLU A 56 -0.40 -18.06 12.10
CA GLU A 56 -0.60 -17.81 13.52
C GLU A 56 -1.47 -16.57 13.74
N VAL A 57 -2.24 -16.56 14.83
CA VAL A 57 -3.18 -15.45 15.14
C VAL A 57 -2.46 -14.12 15.26
N GLU A 58 -1.28 -14.10 15.85
CA GLU A 58 -0.45 -12.91 16.05
C GLU A 58 0.03 -12.32 14.72
N GLU A 59 0.47 -13.17 13.78
CA GLU A 59 0.89 -12.75 12.44
C GLU A 59 -0.29 -12.23 11.63
N PHE A 60 -1.38 -12.99 11.59
CA PHE A 60 -2.59 -12.56 10.91
C PHE A 60 -3.11 -11.22 11.44
N SER A 61 -3.24 -11.11 12.77
CA SER A 61 -3.72 -9.89 13.41
C SER A 61 -2.77 -8.70 13.16
N GLY A 62 -1.46 -8.94 13.21
CA GLY A 62 -0.45 -7.91 12.92
C GLY A 62 -0.57 -7.36 11.50
N HIS A 63 -0.73 -8.23 10.50
CA HIS A 63 -0.97 -7.81 9.12
C HIS A 63 -2.27 -7.01 8.99
N MET A 64 -3.37 -7.49 9.58
CA MET A 64 -4.67 -6.82 9.53
C MET A 64 -4.64 -5.45 10.20
N ILE A 65 -3.98 -5.31 11.34
CA ILE A 65 -3.87 -4.05 12.07
C ILE A 65 -3.05 -3.04 11.25
N VAL A 66 -1.84 -3.41 10.85
CA VAL A 66 -0.92 -2.48 10.19
C VAL A 66 -1.38 -2.14 8.77
N ASN A 67 -1.77 -3.15 7.97
CA ASN A 67 -2.00 -2.97 6.54
C ASN A 67 -3.43 -2.55 6.20
N ALA A 68 -4.40 -2.76 7.08
CA ALA A 68 -5.82 -2.49 6.79
C ALA A 68 -6.46 -1.54 7.82
N TYR A 69 -6.41 -1.89 9.10
CA TYR A 69 -7.09 -1.11 10.13
C TYR A 69 -6.46 0.28 10.33
N SER A 70 -5.15 0.39 10.38
CA SER A 70 -4.45 1.67 10.56
C SER A 70 -4.69 2.65 9.40
N PRO A 71 -4.63 2.25 8.12
CA PRO A 71 -5.08 3.09 7.00
C PRO A 71 -6.53 3.56 7.10
N LEU A 72 -7.45 2.70 7.58
CA LEU A 72 -8.85 3.08 7.84
C LEU A 72 -8.93 4.18 8.89
N ILE A 73 -8.23 4.01 10.03
CA ILE A 73 -8.22 4.99 11.11
C ILE A 73 -7.60 6.32 10.66
N LEU A 74 -6.47 6.28 9.96
CA LEU A 74 -5.82 7.50 9.44
C LEU A 74 -6.73 8.25 8.46
N SER A 75 -7.46 7.53 7.60
CA SER A 75 -8.45 8.13 6.69
C SER A 75 -9.60 8.79 7.46
N ARG A 76 -10.09 8.13 8.52
CA ARG A 76 -11.11 8.68 9.43
C ARG A 76 -10.61 9.96 10.13
N GLU A 77 -9.39 9.94 10.67
CA GLU A 77 -8.83 11.11 11.35
C GLU A 77 -8.61 12.28 10.37
N LEU A 78 -8.12 12.01 9.15
CA LEU A 78 -8.01 13.04 8.12
C LEU A 78 -9.39 13.65 7.77
N HIS A 79 -10.43 12.83 7.62
CA HIS A 79 -11.79 13.30 7.35
C HIS A 79 -12.33 14.26 8.44
N LYS A 80 -11.92 14.10 9.70
CA LYS A 80 -12.31 15.00 10.79
C LYS A 80 -11.69 16.39 10.66
N THR A 81 -10.51 16.49 10.04
CA THR A 81 -9.73 17.74 9.97
C THR A 81 -10.09 18.61 8.76
N GLY A 82 -10.62 18.03 7.68
CA GLY A 82 -11.00 18.79 6.48
C GLY A 82 -11.14 17.99 5.21
N ASP A 83 -11.03 18.69 4.09
CA ASP A 83 -11.08 18.12 2.74
C ASP A 83 -9.70 17.66 2.29
N GLY A 84 -9.66 16.62 1.46
CA GLY A 84 -8.37 16.11 0.99
C GLY A 84 -8.45 14.88 0.11
N TRP A 85 -7.36 14.13 0.11
CA TRP A 85 -7.25 12.88 -0.64
C TRP A 85 -6.44 11.83 0.12
N VAL A 86 -6.74 10.57 -0.15
CA VAL A 86 -6.01 9.41 0.37
C VAL A 86 -5.62 8.52 -0.80
N VAL A 87 -4.39 8.00 -0.78
CA VAL A 87 -3.93 6.94 -1.68
C VAL A 87 -3.40 5.78 -0.84
N ASN A 88 -4.03 4.62 -0.98
CA ASN A 88 -3.60 3.38 -0.34
C ASN A 88 -2.67 2.60 -1.27
N ILE A 89 -1.53 2.13 -0.76
CA ILE A 89 -0.66 1.23 -1.52
C ILE A 89 -1.10 -0.20 -1.26
N LEU A 90 -1.66 -0.81 -2.31
CA LEU A 90 -2.10 -2.20 -2.35
C LEU A 90 -0.98 -3.10 -2.85
N ASP A 91 -1.37 -4.14 -3.56
CA ASP A 91 -0.50 -5.10 -4.21
C ASP A 91 -1.23 -5.70 -5.41
N PHE A 92 -0.53 -6.04 -6.50
CA PHE A 92 -1.13 -6.67 -7.66
C PHE A 92 -1.77 -8.04 -7.34
N LYS A 93 -1.31 -8.71 -6.27
CA LYS A 93 -1.86 -9.99 -5.78
C LYS A 93 -3.36 -9.96 -5.50
N ILE A 94 -3.96 -8.79 -5.28
CA ILE A 94 -5.43 -8.67 -5.18
C ILE A 94 -6.18 -9.03 -6.48
N LYS A 95 -5.49 -9.15 -7.60
CA LYS A 95 -6.05 -9.63 -8.89
C LYS A 95 -5.48 -10.97 -9.34
N SER A 96 -4.33 -11.37 -8.80
CA SER A 96 -3.68 -12.63 -9.13
C SER A 96 -3.13 -13.27 -7.84
N PRO A 97 -4.00 -13.66 -6.88
CA PRO A 97 -3.55 -14.24 -5.63
C PRO A 97 -2.93 -15.62 -5.83
N ASN A 98 -1.95 -15.95 -5.02
CA ASN A 98 -1.42 -17.29 -4.84
C ASN A 98 -1.50 -17.67 -3.36
N SER A 99 -1.03 -18.88 -3.01
CA SER A 99 -1.14 -19.42 -1.64
C SER A 99 -0.12 -18.87 -0.65
N ASP A 100 0.92 -18.19 -1.14
CA ASP A 100 2.03 -17.71 -0.33
C ASP A 100 1.74 -16.31 0.24
N PHE A 101 2.30 -15.98 1.39
CA PHE A 101 2.05 -14.74 2.11
C PHE A 101 0.55 -14.51 2.38
N LEU A 102 -0.10 -15.51 2.98
CA LEU A 102 -1.55 -15.58 3.13
C LEU A 102 -2.11 -14.40 3.93
N SER A 103 -1.61 -14.16 5.14
CA SER A 103 -2.09 -13.07 6.01
C SER A 103 -1.84 -11.70 5.38
N TYR A 104 -0.66 -11.50 4.77
CA TYR A 104 -0.36 -10.29 4.01
C TYR A 104 -1.37 -10.06 2.88
N THR A 105 -1.57 -11.07 2.04
CA THR A 105 -2.48 -11.00 0.90
C THR A 105 -3.91 -10.66 1.35
N LEU A 106 -4.41 -11.34 2.39
CA LEU A 106 -5.73 -11.05 2.97
C LEU A 106 -5.84 -9.62 3.51
N SER A 107 -4.77 -9.09 4.11
CA SER A 107 -4.75 -7.70 4.58
C SER A 107 -4.83 -6.70 3.42
N LYS A 108 -4.19 -6.98 2.28
CA LYS A 108 -4.28 -6.15 1.07
C LYS A 108 -5.65 -6.23 0.39
N PHE A 109 -6.31 -7.39 0.39
CA PHE A 109 -7.73 -7.49 -0.01
C PHE A 109 -8.64 -6.66 0.90
N SER A 110 -8.40 -6.71 2.21
CA SER A 110 -9.14 -5.90 3.18
C SER A 110 -8.95 -4.40 2.91
N LEU A 111 -7.71 -3.95 2.65
CA LEU A 111 -7.43 -2.55 2.33
C LEU A 111 -8.07 -2.12 1.00
N ALA A 112 -8.14 -3.01 0.00
CA ALA A 112 -8.84 -2.74 -1.26
C ALA A 112 -10.34 -2.51 -1.01
N SER A 113 -10.98 -3.37 -0.22
CA SER A 113 -12.40 -3.22 0.17
C SER A 113 -12.63 -1.95 0.99
N ILE A 114 -11.73 -1.62 1.93
CA ILE A 114 -11.76 -0.38 2.70
C ILE A 114 -11.66 0.83 1.77
N THR A 115 -10.80 0.79 0.75
CA THR A 115 -10.68 1.87 -0.24
C THR A 115 -12.01 2.14 -0.93
N ASP A 116 -12.69 1.11 -1.40
CA ASP A 116 -14.00 1.21 -2.07
C ASP A 116 -15.09 1.77 -1.15
N ILE A 117 -15.16 1.25 0.08
CA ILE A 117 -16.18 1.66 1.07
C ILE A 117 -15.98 3.11 1.46
N LEU A 118 -14.74 3.48 1.86
CA LEU A 118 -14.45 4.82 2.33
C LEU A 118 -14.52 5.87 1.20
N ALA A 119 -14.25 5.50 -0.04
CA ALA A 119 -14.42 6.39 -1.19
C ALA A 119 -15.87 6.89 -1.35
N ARG A 120 -16.84 6.08 -0.92
CA ARG A 120 -18.27 6.43 -0.91
C ARG A 120 -18.67 7.16 0.36
N GLU A 121 -18.24 6.65 1.52
CA GLU A 121 -18.66 7.12 2.83
C GLU A 121 -18.08 8.50 3.15
N LEU A 122 -16.84 8.78 2.77
CA LEU A 122 -16.14 10.02 3.13
C LEU A 122 -16.22 11.11 2.04
N ALA A 123 -16.90 10.83 0.92
CA ALA A 123 -17.22 11.84 -0.09
C ALA A 123 -18.29 12.82 0.47
N PRO A 124 -18.31 14.10 0.05
CA PRO A 124 -17.39 14.73 -0.93
C PRO A 124 -16.07 15.24 -0.34
N LYS A 125 -15.87 15.15 0.98
CA LYS A 125 -14.70 15.74 1.64
C LYS A 125 -13.39 15.05 1.24
N LEU A 126 -13.38 13.71 1.21
CA LEU A 126 -12.19 12.96 0.82
C LEU A 126 -12.41 12.19 -0.48
N ARG A 127 -11.41 12.21 -1.34
CA ARG A 127 -11.24 11.25 -2.44
C ARG A 127 -10.30 10.16 -1.95
N ILE A 128 -10.67 8.91 -2.14
CA ILE A 128 -9.87 7.76 -1.70
C ILE A 128 -9.65 6.85 -2.88
N ASN A 129 -8.39 6.58 -3.20
CA ASN A 129 -7.96 5.75 -4.31
C ASN A 129 -6.82 4.83 -3.86
N ALA A 130 -6.38 3.97 -4.74
CA ALA A 130 -5.27 3.08 -4.48
C ALA A 130 -4.34 2.93 -5.68
N VAL A 131 -3.10 2.57 -5.39
CA VAL A 131 -2.12 2.09 -6.35
C VAL A 131 -1.76 0.66 -5.96
N ALA A 132 -1.73 -0.25 -6.93
CA ALA A 132 -1.36 -1.65 -6.76
C ALA A 132 -0.09 -1.95 -7.57
N PRO A 133 1.09 -1.88 -6.94
CA PRO A 133 2.36 -2.19 -7.59
C PRO A 133 2.51 -3.68 -7.88
N GLY A 134 3.29 -4.01 -8.91
CA GLY A 134 3.96 -5.30 -9.07
C GLY A 134 5.26 -5.36 -8.26
N HIS A 135 6.08 -6.38 -8.51
CA HIS A 135 7.39 -6.50 -7.89
C HIS A 135 8.27 -5.30 -8.30
N THR A 136 8.62 -4.46 -7.33
CA THR A 136 9.27 -3.16 -7.54
C THR A 136 10.68 -3.11 -6.96
N LEU A 137 10.89 -3.75 -5.81
CA LEU A 137 12.13 -3.74 -5.03
C LEU A 137 12.44 -5.16 -4.56
N THR A 138 13.71 -5.40 -4.26
CA THR A 138 14.15 -6.62 -3.57
C THR A 138 13.60 -6.69 -2.16
N SER A 139 13.58 -7.89 -1.59
CA SER A 139 13.16 -8.17 -0.22
C SER A 139 13.99 -9.32 0.35
N ASP A 140 13.77 -9.66 1.60
CA ASP A 140 14.41 -10.83 2.22
C ASP A 140 14.09 -12.17 1.50
N PHE A 141 13.03 -12.19 0.69
CA PHE A 141 12.56 -13.36 -0.06
C PHE A 141 12.84 -13.26 -1.56
N LEU A 142 13.16 -12.08 -2.09
CA LEU A 142 13.32 -11.82 -3.52
C LEU A 142 14.60 -11.00 -3.75
N ASP A 143 15.68 -11.68 -4.18
CA ASP A 143 16.95 -11.07 -4.54
C ASP A 143 16.90 -10.39 -5.93
N ASP A 144 18.01 -9.75 -6.34
CA ASP A 144 18.10 -9.02 -7.61
C ASP A 144 17.86 -9.93 -8.82
N ASP A 145 18.42 -11.15 -8.84
CA ASP A 145 18.31 -12.10 -9.96
C ASP A 145 16.85 -12.58 -10.11
N LYS A 146 16.20 -12.90 -9.01
CA LYS A 146 14.77 -13.28 -9.00
C LYS A 146 13.89 -12.11 -9.42
N LEU A 147 14.15 -10.91 -8.92
CA LEU A 147 13.40 -9.70 -9.29
C LEU A 147 13.52 -9.43 -10.80
N GLU A 148 14.72 -9.50 -11.38
CA GLU A 148 14.94 -9.36 -12.82
C GLU A 148 14.19 -10.43 -13.62
N SER A 149 14.24 -11.68 -13.16
CA SER A 149 13.50 -12.79 -13.79
C SER A 149 12.01 -12.59 -13.80
N VAL A 150 11.44 -12.13 -12.68
CA VAL A 150 9.99 -11.83 -12.56
C VAL A 150 9.60 -10.68 -13.47
N ASN A 151 10.38 -9.61 -13.44
CA ASN A 151 10.10 -8.39 -14.19
C ASN A 151 10.25 -8.61 -15.70
N SER A 152 11.28 -9.34 -16.15
CA SER A 152 11.45 -9.67 -17.58
C SER A 152 10.32 -10.55 -18.13
N ALA A 153 9.70 -11.34 -17.26
CA ALA A 153 8.58 -12.20 -17.62
C ALA A 153 7.20 -11.47 -17.58
N ALA A 154 7.13 -10.24 -17.10
CA ALA A 154 5.91 -9.45 -17.17
C ALA A 154 5.53 -9.14 -18.65
N PRO A 155 4.24 -8.93 -18.99
CA PRO A 155 3.80 -8.64 -20.36
C PRO A 155 4.52 -7.47 -21.04
N LEU A 156 4.93 -6.45 -20.29
CA LEU A 156 5.73 -5.35 -20.86
C LEU A 156 7.23 -5.66 -20.98
N GLY A 157 7.69 -6.82 -20.49
CA GLY A 157 9.09 -7.19 -20.45
C GLY A 157 9.91 -6.51 -19.34
N PHE A 158 9.26 -5.76 -18.46
CA PHE A 158 9.87 -5.12 -17.29
C PHE A 158 8.81 -4.85 -16.21
N GLY A 159 9.25 -4.76 -14.96
CA GLY A 159 8.44 -4.38 -13.82
C GLY A 159 8.45 -2.88 -13.53
N PRO A 160 7.66 -2.43 -12.56
CA PRO A 160 7.61 -1.02 -12.19
C PRO A 160 8.85 -0.58 -11.41
N SER A 161 9.25 0.66 -11.61
CA SER A 161 10.17 1.35 -10.71
C SER A 161 9.43 2.02 -9.55
N PRO A 162 10.11 2.36 -8.43
CA PRO A 162 9.52 3.18 -7.38
C PRO A 162 8.98 4.53 -7.88
N GLU A 163 9.60 5.09 -8.92
CA GLU A 163 9.18 6.35 -9.54
C GLU A 163 7.86 6.18 -10.30
N ASP A 164 7.65 5.06 -10.99
CA ASP A 164 6.37 4.78 -11.67
C ASP A 164 5.23 4.71 -10.67
N VAL A 165 5.45 4.05 -9.52
CA VAL A 165 4.48 3.99 -8.43
C VAL A 165 4.20 5.39 -7.87
N ALA A 166 5.24 6.19 -7.62
CA ALA A 166 5.11 7.56 -7.13
C ALA A 166 4.35 8.45 -8.12
N ASN A 167 4.59 8.31 -9.42
CA ASN A 167 3.88 9.05 -10.48
C ASN A 167 2.38 8.72 -10.48
N ALA A 168 2.00 7.46 -10.27
CA ALA A 168 0.59 7.07 -10.13
C ALA A 168 -0.06 7.71 -8.89
N VAL A 169 0.64 7.75 -7.76
CA VAL A 169 0.20 8.45 -6.55
C VAL A 169 -0.01 9.93 -6.82
N LEU A 170 0.94 10.61 -7.47
CA LEU A 170 0.84 12.02 -7.82
C LEU A 170 -0.33 12.31 -8.77
N TYR A 171 -0.58 11.42 -9.74
CA TYR A 171 -1.76 11.53 -10.60
C TYR A 171 -3.05 11.50 -9.76
N LEU A 172 -3.22 10.50 -8.89
CA LEU A 172 -4.41 10.36 -8.05
C LEU A 172 -4.57 11.53 -7.06
N ALA A 173 -3.48 12.05 -6.53
CA ALA A 173 -3.50 13.25 -5.67
C ALA A 173 -4.11 14.46 -6.39
N LYS A 174 -3.78 14.65 -7.68
CA LYS A 174 -4.22 15.78 -8.51
C LYS A 174 -5.56 15.57 -9.20
N ALA A 175 -5.97 14.34 -9.44
CA ALA A 175 -7.17 13.97 -10.23
C ALA A 175 -8.47 14.21 -9.46
N LYS A 176 -9.01 15.43 -9.51
CA LYS A 176 -10.15 15.90 -8.70
C LYS A 176 -11.45 15.11 -8.91
N SER A 177 -11.63 14.48 -10.05
CA SER A 177 -12.85 13.71 -10.39
C SER A 177 -12.67 12.20 -10.23
N VAL A 178 -11.58 11.75 -9.59
CA VAL A 178 -11.25 10.32 -9.44
C VAL A 178 -11.33 9.94 -7.96
N THR A 179 -12.21 8.99 -7.64
CA THR A 179 -12.33 8.34 -6.33
C THR A 179 -12.76 6.89 -6.49
N GLY A 180 -12.40 6.02 -5.56
CA GLY A 180 -12.71 4.58 -5.58
C GLY A 180 -11.95 3.81 -6.67
N GLN A 181 -10.84 4.33 -7.19
CA GLN A 181 -10.09 3.68 -8.27
C GLN A 181 -8.79 3.04 -7.76
N THR A 182 -8.45 1.92 -8.36
CA THR A 182 -7.14 1.27 -8.18
C THR A 182 -6.38 1.32 -9.51
N ILE A 183 -5.20 1.93 -9.49
CA ILE A 183 -4.27 1.92 -10.62
C ILE A 183 -3.24 0.81 -10.39
N TYR A 184 -3.16 -0.13 -11.34
CA TYR A 184 -2.14 -1.17 -11.33
C TYR A 184 -0.89 -0.67 -12.04
N VAL A 185 0.23 -0.70 -11.32
CA VAL A 185 1.56 -0.31 -11.82
C VAL A 185 2.43 -1.55 -11.67
N ASP A 186 2.28 -2.50 -12.59
CA ASP A 186 2.79 -3.87 -12.45
C ASP A 186 3.39 -4.46 -13.75
N GLY A 187 3.61 -3.66 -14.79
CA GLY A 187 4.07 -4.19 -16.07
C GLY A 187 3.14 -5.21 -16.72
N GLY A 188 1.92 -5.36 -16.17
CA GLY A 188 0.96 -6.40 -16.56
C GLY A 188 1.15 -7.73 -15.82
N GLU A 189 1.97 -7.76 -14.78
CA GLU A 189 2.27 -8.98 -14.01
C GLU A 189 1.01 -9.71 -13.53
N ARG A 190 -0.02 -8.99 -13.10
CA ARG A 190 -1.31 -9.54 -12.65
C ARG A 190 -2.04 -10.41 -13.68
N PHE A 191 -1.68 -10.34 -14.96
CA PHE A 191 -2.26 -11.19 -16.01
C PHE A 191 -1.63 -12.58 -16.07
N ARG A 192 -0.53 -12.78 -15.36
CA ARG A 192 0.12 -14.07 -15.24
C ARG A 192 -0.42 -14.79 -14.01
N GLN A 193 -1.02 -15.96 -14.24
CA GLN A 193 -1.41 -16.82 -13.12
C GLN A 193 -0.17 -17.52 -12.57
N GLN A 194 0.14 -17.28 -11.31
CA GLN A 194 1.24 -17.93 -10.60
C GLN A 194 0.66 -18.78 -9.47
N ILE A 195 1.01 -20.06 -9.44
CA ILE A 195 0.56 -20.98 -8.37
C ILE A 195 1.31 -20.68 -7.07
N ARG A 196 2.60 -20.33 -7.17
CA ARG A 196 3.47 -19.94 -6.06
C ARG A 196 3.99 -18.52 -6.26
N ASP A 197 4.38 -17.89 -5.18
CA ASP A 197 5.09 -16.61 -5.24
C ASP A 197 6.45 -16.80 -5.94
N PRO A 198 6.89 -15.88 -6.81
CA PRO A 198 8.19 -15.95 -7.48
C PRO A 198 9.38 -16.12 -6.53
N ALA A 199 9.28 -15.63 -5.30
CA ALA A 199 10.28 -15.84 -4.27
C ALA A 199 10.63 -17.33 -4.05
N PHE A 200 9.68 -18.22 -4.33
CA PHE A 200 9.79 -19.68 -4.13
C PHE A 200 9.85 -20.47 -5.46
N ASN A 201 9.97 -19.81 -6.60
CA ASN A 201 10.17 -20.47 -7.88
C ASN A 201 11.60 -21.04 -7.96
N GLY A 202 11.73 -22.34 -7.90
CA GLY A 202 13.00 -23.08 -7.91
C GLY A 202 13.17 -24.04 -6.75
N ASP A 203 12.45 -23.87 -5.67
CA ASP A 203 12.42 -24.82 -4.54
C ASP A 203 11.42 -25.96 -4.81
N GLN A 204 11.64 -26.72 -5.89
CA GLN A 204 11.03 -28.03 -6.08
C GLN A 204 11.95 -29.08 -5.42
N GLY A 205 11.84 -29.22 -4.09
CA GLY A 205 12.37 -30.33 -3.35
C GLY A 205 11.27 -31.35 -3.06
#